data_a151df2576b02cff9b17698b37a30222
#
_entry.id   a151df2576b02cff9b17698b37a30222
#
_cell.length_a   1.000
_cell.length_b   1.000
_cell.length_c   1.000
_cell.angle_alpha   90.00
_cell.angle_beta   90.00
_cell.angle_gamma   90.00
#
_symmetry.space_group_name_H-M   'P 1'
#
loop_
_entity.id
_entity.type
_entity.pdbx_description
1 polymer ?
#
loop_
_entity_poly.entity_id
_entity_poly.type
_entity_poly.pdbx_seq_one_letter_code
_entity_poly.pdbx_strand_id
1 'polypeptide(L)'
;MDLVVNHTSDQHKWFLESRKSKDNKYRDYYIWKDPVDGHEPTNWGSYFSGSAWQFDETTGQYYLHQFVPEQPDLNWDNPVVRKEVFDMMTWWCEKGIDGFRMDVISLISKPEEYKDGPVKEGEKYSFCGAVTANGPHEHEYLQEMNQKVLSRYNLLTVGETSCVTLEEAKKICAKRWKRVKHGIPV
;
A
#
# COMPACT_ATOMS: atom_id res chain seq x y z
N MET A 1 -0.23 -6.67 17.44
CA MET A 1 -0.55 -7.48 16.24
C MET A 1 0.05 -6.82 15.02
N ASP A 2 0.56 -7.60 14.05
CA ASP A 2 1.04 -7.06 12.79
C ASP A 2 -0.12 -6.78 11.85
N LEU A 3 -0.15 -5.57 11.26
CA LEU A 3 -1.19 -5.09 10.38
C LEU A 3 -0.59 -4.86 9.00
N VAL A 4 -0.77 -5.85 8.11
CA VAL A 4 -0.31 -5.79 6.72
C VAL A 4 -1.47 -5.36 5.84
N VAL A 5 -1.45 -4.11 5.38
CA VAL A 5 -2.58 -3.51 4.63
C VAL A 5 -2.15 -2.79 3.35
N ASN A 6 -0.84 -2.76 3.05
CA ASN A 6 -0.36 -2.26 1.76
C ASN A 6 -0.65 -3.27 0.64
N HIS A 7 -0.59 -4.57 0.93
CA HIS A 7 -0.73 -5.66 -0.03
C HIS A 7 -1.45 -6.85 0.60
N THR A 8 -1.80 -7.83 -0.19
CA THR A 8 -2.28 -9.14 0.26
C THR A 8 -1.41 -10.24 -0.33
N SER A 9 -1.65 -11.50 0.08
CA SER A 9 -1.18 -12.63 -0.71
C SER A 9 -1.90 -12.66 -2.07
N ASP A 10 -1.22 -13.14 -3.10
CA ASP A 10 -1.82 -13.46 -4.40
C ASP A 10 -2.84 -14.62 -4.32
N GLN A 11 -2.83 -15.39 -3.22
CA GLN A 11 -3.83 -16.41 -2.89
C GLN A 11 -5.05 -15.84 -2.15
N HIS A 12 -5.05 -14.56 -1.83
CA HIS A 12 -6.22 -13.92 -1.22
C HIS A 12 -7.40 -13.94 -2.20
N LYS A 13 -8.60 -14.26 -1.69
CA LYS A 13 -9.78 -14.38 -2.54
C LYS A 13 -10.07 -13.13 -3.37
N TRP A 14 -9.76 -11.95 -2.87
CA TRP A 14 -9.95 -10.70 -3.61
C TRP A 14 -9.06 -10.66 -4.85
N PHE A 15 -7.77 -11.07 -4.72
CA PHE A 15 -6.86 -11.10 -5.84
C PHE A 15 -7.23 -12.17 -6.86
N LEU A 16 -7.54 -13.38 -6.39
CA LEU A 16 -8.00 -14.47 -7.26
C LEU A 16 -9.25 -14.08 -8.06
N GLU A 17 -10.17 -13.34 -7.47
CA GLU A 17 -11.34 -12.82 -8.18
C GLU A 17 -10.96 -11.67 -9.11
N SER A 18 -10.12 -10.70 -8.66
CA SER A 18 -9.77 -9.53 -9.45
C SER A 18 -9.07 -9.86 -10.77
N ARG A 19 -8.30 -10.95 -10.83
CA ARG A 19 -7.58 -11.38 -12.02
C ARG A 19 -8.42 -12.21 -13.00
N LYS A 20 -9.68 -12.55 -12.68
CA LYS A 20 -10.54 -13.32 -13.58
C LYS A 20 -11.06 -12.50 -14.78
N SER A 21 -11.31 -11.21 -14.55
CA SER A 21 -11.87 -10.31 -15.57
C SER A 21 -11.62 -8.85 -15.19
N LYS A 22 -11.48 -7.99 -16.19
CA LYS A 22 -11.41 -6.52 -16.02
C LYS A 22 -12.68 -5.93 -15.40
N ASP A 23 -13.83 -6.59 -15.57
CA ASP A 23 -15.13 -6.17 -15.05
C ASP A 23 -15.49 -6.80 -13.69
N ASN A 24 -14.57 -7.57 -13.09
CA ASN A 24 -14.83 -8.20 -11.80
C ASN A 24 -14.95 -7.15 -10.70
N LYS A 25 -15.91 -7.33 -9.79
CA LYS A 25 -16.16 -6.40 -8.68
C LYS A 25 -14.94 -6.15 -7.76
N TYR A 26 -13.98 -7.05 -7.76
CA TYR A 26 -12.73 -6.93 -7.00
C TYR A 26 -11.59 -6.35 -7.85
N ARG A 27 -11.84 -6.00 -9.14
CA ARG A 27 -10.77 -5.52 -10.01
C ARG A 27 -10.03 -4.34 -9.40
N ASP A 28 -10.76 -3.34 -8.98
CA ASP A 28 -10.23 -2.09 -8.42
C ASP A 28 -9.78 -2.20 -6.95
N TYR A 29 -9.77 -3.41 -6.38
CA TYR A 29 -9.14 -3.64 -5.08
C TYR A 29 -7.62 -3.63 -5.18
N TYR A 30 -7.07 -3.85 -6.38
CA TYR A 30 -5.64 -3.86 -6.68
C TYR A 30 -5.33 -2.87 -7.79
N ILE A 31 -4.06 -2.56 -7.93
CA ILE A 31 -3.59 -1.59 -8.92
C ILE A 31 -3.23 -2.33 -10.20
N TRP A 32 -4.06 -2.16 -11.21
CA TRP A 32 -3.90 -2.74 -12.53
C TRP A 32 -3.66 -1.66 -13.58
N LYS A 33 -2.73 -1.88 -14.50
CA LYS A 33 -2.42 -0.97 -15.60
C LYS A 33 -2.27 -1.73 -16.91
N ASP A 34 -2.66 -1.10 -18.01
CA ASP A 34 -2.38 -1.63 -19.34
C ASP A 34 -0.87 -1.53 -19.66
N PRO A 35 -0.34 -2.43 -20.51
CA PRO A 35 1.01 -2.27 -21.06
C PRO A 35 1.20 -0.91 -21.73
N VAL A 36 2.39 -0.34 -21.60
CA VAL A 36 2.82 0.86 -22.35
C VAL A 36 3.83 0.40 -23.39
N ASP A 37 3.54 0.59 -24.67
CA ASP A 37 4.36 0.14 -25.80
C ASP A 37 4.78 -1.35 -25.72
N GLY A 38 3.91 -2.20 -25.15
CA GLY A 38 4.15 -3.62 -24.98
C GLY A 38 5.03 -4.00 -23.77
N HIS A 39 5.35 -3.03 -22.91
CA HIS A 39 6.21 -3.19 -21.72
C HIS A 39 5.45 -2.85 -20.44
N GLU A 40 6.17 -2.94 -19.31
CA GLU A 40 5.68 -2.53 -18.00
C GLU A 40 5.20 -1.06 -18.01
N PRO A 41 4.17 -0.71 -17.22
CA PRO A 41 3.60 0.64 -17.19
C PRO A 41 4.59 1.74 -16.80
N THR A 42 5.59 1.40 -15.99
CA THR A 42 6.70 2.27 -15.59
C THR A 42 7.97 1.46 -15.36
N ASN A 43 9.09 2.13 -15.25
CA ASN A 43 10.39 1.54 -14.93
C ASN A 43 10.59 1.23 -13.44
N TRP A 44 9.53 1.07 -12.65
CA TRP A 44 9.67 0.85 -11.21
C TRP A 44 10.20 -0.53 -10.89
N GLY A 45 11.24 -0.58 -10.06
CA GLY A 45 11.81 -1.80 -9.50
C GLY A 45 11.28 -2.10 -8.11
N SER A 46 11.08 -3.37 -7.81
CA SER A 46 10.60 -3.81 -6.51
C SER A 46 11.64 -3.60 -5.41
N TYR A 47 11.22 -3.67 -4.14
CA TYR A 47 12.12 -3.58 -2.98
C TYR A 47 13.15 -4.71 -2.92
N PHE A 48 12.82 -5.88 -3.48
CA PHE A 48 13.73 -7.03 -3.39
C PHE A 48 14.55 -7.22 -4.66
N SER A 49 13.96 -7.14 -5.84
CA SER A 49 14.67 -7.08 -7.14
C SER A 49 13.67 -7.18 -8.30
N GLY A 50 14.12 -6.80 -9.49
CA GLY A 50 13.30 -6.89 -10.71
C GLY A 50 12.27 -5.80 -10.83
N SER A 51 11.30 -5.98 -11.73
CA SER A 51 10.18 -5.06 -11.92
C SER A 51 9.24 -5.06 -10.72
N ALA A 52 8.62 -3.92 -10.43
CA ALA A 52 7.48 -3.83 -9.51
C ALA A 52 6.14 -4.16 -10.18
N TRP A 53 6.17 -4.57 -11.43
CA TRP A 53 5.01 -4.91 -12.23
C TRP A 53 5.07 -6.36 -12.70
N GLN A 54 3.98 -7.10 -12.49
CA GLN A 54 3.83 -8.47 -13.00
C GLN A 54 2.72 -8.53 -14.03
N PHE A 55 3.04 -9.07 -15.21
CA PHE A 55 2.06 -9.29 -16.27
C PHE A 55 1.11 -10.43 -15.91
N ASP A 56 -0.18 -10.22 -16.13
CA ASP A 56 -1.24 -11.23 -16.01
C ASP A 56 -1.78 -11.56 -17.40
N GLU A 57 -1.48 -12.76 -17.87
CA GLU A 57 -1.91 -13.25 -19.19
C GLU A 57 -3.45 -13.36 -19.30
N THR A 58 -4.15 -13.55 -18.19
CA THR A 58 -5.62 -13.72 -18.18
C THR A 58 -6.33 -12.46 -18.63
N THR A 59 -5.82 -11.29 -18.21
CA THR A 59 -6.45 -10.00 -18.50
C THR A 59 -5.63 -9.11 -19.41
N GLY A 60 -4.37 -9.48 -19.71
CA GLY A 60 -3.45 -8.71 -20.53
C GLY A 60 -3.02 -7.40 -19.89
N GLN A 61 -3.06 -7.31 -18.58
CA GLN A 61 -2.63 -6.14 -17.80
C GLN A 61 -1.51 -6.50 -16.84
N TYR A 62 -0.83 -5.48 -16.32
CA TYR A 62 0.12 -5.59 -15.23
C TYR A 62 -0.55 -5.24 -13.90
N TYR A 63 -0.19 -5.94 -12.82
CA TYR A 63 -0.49 -5.50 -11.48
C TYR A 63 0.77 -5.03 -10.74
N LEU A 64 0.58 -4.06 -9.84
CA LEU A 64 1.66 -3.53 -9.02
C LEU A 64 1.94 -4.47 -7.84
N HIS A 65 3.23 -4.74 -7.59
CA HIS A 65 3.74 -5.40 -6.39
C HIS A 65 5.05 -4.74 -5.97
N GLN A 66 5.03 -3.94 -4.93
CA GLN A 66 6.26 -3.27 -4.50
C GLN A 66 7.31 -4.22 -3.91
N PHE A 67 6.92 -5.42 -3.50
CA PHE A 67 7.78 -6.45 -2.90
C PHE A 67 7.96 -7.63 -3.86
N VAL A 68 7.27 -8.72 -3.66
CA VAL A 68 7.31 -9.88 -4.57
C VAL A 68 6.01 -10.04 -5.34
N PRO A 69 6.00 -10.72 -6.50
CA PRO A 69 4.78 -10.93 -7.29
C PRO A 69 3.63 -11.56 -6.51
N GLU A 70 3.94 -12.34 -5.48
CA GLU A 70 2.97 -12.97 -4.59
C GLU A 70 2.34 -11.99 -3.58
N GLN A 71 2.73 -10.71 -3.61
CA GLN A 71 2.25 -9.65 -2.71
C GLN A 71 1.66 -8.46 -3.50
N PRO A 72 0.54 -8.65 -4.22
CA PRO A 72 -0.08 -7.58 -4.99
C PRO A 72 -0.56 -6.42 -4.11
N ASP A 73 -0.26 -5.20 -4.54
CA ASP A 73 -0.58 -3.97 -3.80
C ASP A 73 -2.07 -3.64 -3.87
N LEU A 74 -2.63 -3.33 -2.72
CA LEU A 74 -4.01 -2.85 -2.59
C LEU A 74 -4.17 -1.43 -3.11
N ASN A 75 -5.30 -1.16 -3.72
CA ASN A 75 -5.69 0.17 -4.19
C ASN A 75 -6.41 0.96 -3.08
N TRP A 76 -5.65 1.73 -2.31
CA TRP A 76 -6.20 2.56 -1.23
C TRP A 76 -7.00 3.77 -1.71
N ASP A 77 -6.90 4.16 -2.99
CA ASP A 77 -7.77 5.18 -3.57
C ASP A 77 -9.23 4.70 -3.62
N ASN A 78 -9.44 3.38 -3.66
CA ASN A 78 -10.76 2.78 -3.60
C ASN A 78 -11.33 2.82 -2.16
N PRO A 79 -12.39 3.58 -1.89
CA PRO A 79 -12.98 3.68 -0.55
C PRO A 79 -13.57 2.36 -0.05
N VAL A 80 -13.90 1.43 -0.94
CA VAL A 80 -14.38 0.10 -0.56
C VAL A 80 -13.25 -0.71 0.06
N VAL A 81 -12.03 -0.63 -0.50
CA VAL A 81 -10.84 -1.27 0.08
C VAL A 81 -10.55 -0.71 1.47
N ARG A 82 -10.57 0.62 1.63
CA ARG A 82 -10.37 1.25 2.94
C ARG A 82 -11.40 0.77 3.97
N LYS A 83 -12.67 0.69 3.55
CA LYS A 83 -13.73 0.18 4.43
C LYS A 83 -13.48 -1.27 4.86
N GLU A 84 -13.12 -2.17 3.95
CA GLU A 84 -12.82 -3.56 4.26
C GLU A 84 -11.64 -3.68 5.26
N VAL A 85 -10.60 -2.86 5.07
CA VAL A 85 -9.47 -2.79 5.99
C VAL A 85 -9.92 -2.31 7.38
N PHE A 86 -10.74 -1.26 7.46
CA PHE A 86 -11.22 -0.74 8.75
C PHE A 86 -12.17 -1.71 9.45
N ASP A 87 -12.99 -2.43 8.72
CA ASP A 87 -13.86 -3.47 9.26
C ASP A 87 -13.02 -4.63 9.85
N MET A 88 -11.99 -5.07 9.13
CA MET A 88 -11.04 -6.08 9.60
C MET A 88 -10.29 -5.61 10.87
N MET A 89 -9.79 -4.38 10.89
CA MET A 89 -9.13 -3.80 12.06
C MET A 89 -10.08 -3.74 13.27
N THR A 90 -11.31 -3.31 13.04
CA THR A 90 -12.37 -3.27 14.07
C THR A 90 -12.63 -4.65 14.65
N TRP A 91 -12.76 -5.65 13.81
CA TRP A 91 -12.97 -7.04 14.23
C TRP A 91 -11.84 -7.55 15.14
N TRP A 92 -10.58 -7.22 14.84
CA TRP A 92 -9.46 -7.56 15.71
C TRP A 92 -9.48 -6.78 17.04
N CYS A 93 -9.83 -5.49 17.01
CA CYS A 93 -9.99 -4.71 18.24
C CYS A 93 -11.06 -5.29 19.16
N GLU A 94 -12.19 -5.74 18.61
CA GLU A 94 -13.27 -6.41 19.34
C GLU A 94 -12.85 -7.77 19.92
N LYS A 95 -11.79 -8.40 19.35
CA LYS A 95 -11.16 -9.60 19.93
C LYS A 95 -10.21 -9.29 21.07
N GLY A 96 -9.97 -8.02 21.39
CA GLY A 96 -9.20 -7.59 22.55
C GLY A 96 -7.70 -7.45 22.32
N ILE A 97 -7.27 -7.15 21.08
CA ILE A 97 -5.86 -6.81 20.84
C ILE A 97 -5.49 -5.46 21.48
N ASP A 98 -4.24 -5.29 21.90
CA ASP A 98 -3.74 -4.08 22.54
C ASP A 98 -3.14 -3.07 21.57
N GLY A 99 -3.02 -3.42 20.27
CA GLY A 99 -2.49 -2.50 19.27
C GLY A 99 -2.01 -3.15 17.98
N PHE A 100 -1.52 -2.29 17.08
CA PHE A 100 -1.02 -2.67 15.75
C PHE A 100 0.41 -2.20 15.54
N ARG A 101 1.26 -3.07 15.01
CA ARG A 101 2.43 -2.68 14.23
C ARG A 101 1.98 -2.62 12.77
N MET A 102 2.03 -1.45 12.18
CA MET A 102 1.53 -1.19 10.82
C MET A 102 2.67 -1.37 9.84
N ASP A 103 2.61 -2.46 9.09
CA ASP A 103 3.60 -2.83 8.07
C ASP A 103 3.60 -1.82 6.93
N VAL A 104 4.77 -1.30 6.61
CA VAL A 104 5.07 -0.36 5.51
C VAL A 104 3.98 0.70 5.26
N ILE A 105 3.46 1.28 6.33
CA ILE A 105 2.28 2.15 6.29
C ILE A 105 2.49 3.43 5.46
N SER A 106 3.73 3.85 5.22
CA SER A 106 4.06 4.97 4.34
C SER A 106 3.91 4.67 2.84
N LEU A 107 3.59 3.42 2.47
CA LEU A 107 3.46 2.99 1.09
C LEU A 107 2.01 2.82 0.61
N ILE A 108 1.01 3.00 1.47
CA ILE A 108 -0.39 2.75 1.12
C ILE A 108 -0.96 3.72 0.08
N SER A 109 -0.49 4.97 0.05
CA SER A 109 -0.87 5.96 -0.96
C SER A 109 0.13 5.95 -2.12
N LYS A 110 -0.36 5.67 -3.33
CA LYS A 110 0.47 5.71 -4.53
C LYS A 110 0.42 7.13 -5.16
N PRO A 111 1.38 7.48 -6.03
CA PRO A 111 1.31 8.76 -6.75
C PRO A 111 0.09 8.81 -7.67
N GLU A 112 -0.47 10.00 -7.90
CA GLU A 112 -1.60 10.21 -8.82
C GLU A 112 -1.25 9.84 -10.26
N GLU A 113 0.00 10.13 -10.66
CA GLU A 113 0.50 9.83 -11.99
C GLU A 113 1.61 8.77 -11.92
N TYR A 114 1.44 7.74 -12.74
CA TYR A 114 2.42 6.64 -12.85
C TYR A 114 3.43 7.01 -13.94
N LYS A 115 4.57 7.57 -13.52
CA LYS A 115 5.66 8.01 -14.38
C LYS A 115 6.95 7.28 -14.04
N ASP A 116 7.84 7.20 -15.01
CA ASP A 116 9.17 6.64 -14.80
C ASP A 116 9.92 7.42 -13.71
N GLY A 117 10.57 6.67 -12.84
CA GLY A 117 11.45 7.20 -11.82
C GLY A 117 12.91 7.32 -12.30
N PRO A 118 13.77 8.01 -11.53
CA PRO A 118 15.18 8.13 -11.85
C PRO A 118 15.89 6.78 -11.71
N VAL A 119 16.70 6.40 -12.70
CA VAL A 119 17.48 5.17 -12.70
C VAL A 119 18.94 5.52 -12.45
N LYS A 120 19.61 4.80 -11.55
CA LYS A 120 21.05 4.94 -11.34
C LYS A 120 21.83 4.27 -12.47
N GLU A 121 23.04 4.76 -12.70
CA GLU A 121 23.93 4.18 -13.72
C GLU A 121 24.16 2.68 -13.48
N GLY A 122 23.91 1.88 -14.52
CA GLY A 122 24.04 0.41 -14.46
C GLY A 122 22.80 -0.33 -13.91
N GLU A 123 21.77 0.35 -13.41
CA GLU A 123 20.52 -0.26 -13.00
C GLU A 123 19.50 -0.28 -14.14
N LYS A 124 18.62 -1.28 -14.17
CA LYS A 124 17.52 -1.38 -15.16
C LYS A 124 16.28 -0.65 -14.69
N TYR A 125 16.02 -0.64 -13.39
CA TYR A 125 14.80 -0.13 -12.78
C TYR A 125 15.09 1.00 -11.80
N SER A 126 14.14 1.91 -11.67
CA SER A 126 14.10 2.90 -10.58
C SER A 126 13.59 2.25 -9.30
N PHE A 127 14.24 2.48 -8.19
CA PHE A 127 13.74 1.99 -6.89
C PHE A 127 12.34 2.54 -6.60
N CYS A 128 11.33 1.66 -6.50
CA CYS A 128 9.93 2.09 -6.36
C CYS A 128 9.68 2.94 -5.11
N GLY A 129 10.35 2.66 -3.99
CA GLY A 129 10.20 3.45 -2.78
C GLY A 129 10.52 4.94 -2.94
N ALA A 130 11.38 5.29 -3.90
CA ALA A 130 11.69 6.69 -4.21
C ALA A 130 10.52 7.45 -4.88
N VAL A 131 9.57 6.72 -5.47
CA VAL A 131 8.45 7.31 -6.22
C VAL A 131 7.08 7.01 -5.62
N THR A 132 6.99 5.98 -4.77
CA THR A 132 5.71 5.53 -4.20
C THR A 132 5.55 5.81 -2.72
N ALA A 133 6.62 6.08 -1.98
CA ALA A 133 6.52 6.35 -0.55
C ALA A 133 5.96 7.76 -0.28
N ASN A 134 5.25 7.90 0.82
CA ASN A 134 4.66 9.15 1.29
C ASN A 134 3.77 9.81 0.22
N GLY A 135 2.94 9.02 -0.43
CA GLY A 135 2.05 9.48 -1.50
C GLY A 135 1.05 10.55 -1.04
N PRO A 136 0.42 11.24 -1.99
CA PRO A 136 -0.33 12.49 -1.72
C PRO A 136 -1.49 12.32 -0.73
N HIS A 137 -2.11 11.15 -0.68
CA HIS A 137 -3.26 10.86 0.17
C HIS A 137 -2.92 10.09 1.46
N GLU A 138 -1.63 9.78 1.74
CA GLU A 138 -1.24 9.00 2.92
C GLU A 138 -1.83 9.57 4.20
N HIS A 139 -1.67 10.86 4.39
CA HIS A 139 -2.15 11.52 5.60
C HIS A 139 -3.67 11.53 5.73
N GLU A 140 -4.39 11.61 4.62
CA GLU A 140 -5.84 11.51 4.56
C GLU A 140 -6.29 10.11 5.00
N TYR A 141 -5.68 9.06 4.46
CA TYR A 141 -6.01 7.68 4.81
C TYR A 141 -5.69 7.35 6.28
N LEU A 142 -4.56 7.84 6.79
CA LEU A 142 -4.21 7.68 8.20
C LEU A 142 -5.18 8.43 9.14
N GLN A 143 -5.65 9.59 8.73
CA GLN A 143 -6.70 10.32 9.48
C GLN A 143 -8.03 9.57 9.47
N GLU A 144 -8.44 9.07 8.31
CA GLU A 144 -9.66 8.26 8.17
C GLU A 144 -9.56 7.00 9.03
N MET A 145 -8.45 6.26 8.96
CA MET A 145 -8.17 5.09 9.81
C MET A 145 -8.28 5.43 11.30
N ASN A 146 -7.69 6.56 11.71
CA ASN A 146 -7.77 7.00 13.09
C ASN A 146 -9.21 7.31 13.52
N GLN A 147 -9.96 8.04 12.71
CA GLN A 147 -11.35 8.41 13.00
C GLN A 147 -12.28 7.19 13.03
N LYS A 148 -12.08 6.26 12.10
CA LYS A 148 -12.94 5.08 11.95
C LYS A 148 -12.62 3.98 12.97
N VAL A 149 -11.35 3.82 13.35
CA VAL A 149 -10.90 2.70 14.18
C VAL A 149 -10.08 3.14 15.39
N LEU A 150 -8.87 3.70 15.17
CA LEU A 150 -7.86 3.77 16.21
C LEU A 150 -8.26 4.64 17.42
N SER A 151 -9.03 5.72 17.19
CA SER A 151 -9.48 6.60 18.27
C SER A 151 -10.59 6.00 19.13
N ARG A 152 -11.22 4.91 18.69
CA ARG A 152 -12.32 4.25 19.39
C ARG A 152 -11.87 3.24 20.42
N TYR A 153 -10.60 2.86 20.41
CA TYR A 153 -10.01 1.84 21.27
C TYR A 153 -8.75 2.36 21.95
N ASN A 154 -8.43 1.79 23.10
CA ASN A 154 -7.17 2.09 23.79
C ASN A 154 -6.03 1.25 23.23
N LEU A 155 -5.43 1.66 22.12
CA LEU A 155 -4.43 0.91 21.37
C LEU A 155 -3.05 1.56 21.45
N LEU A 156 -2.01 0.72 21.44
CA LEU A 156 -0.67 1.11 21.04
C LEU A 156 -0.52 0.91 19.54
N THR A 157 -0.14 1.96 18.81
CA THR A 157 0.10 1.86 17.37
C THR A 157 1.52 2.26 17.03
N VAL A 158 2.18 1.44 16.21
CA VAL A 158 3.55 1.65 15.73
C VAL A 158 3.53 1.50 14.22
N GLY A 159 3.96 2.53 13.48
CA GLY A 159 4.06 2.50 12.02
C GLY A 159 5.48 2.20 11.58
N GLU A 160 5.65 1.21 10.72
CA GLU A 160 6.87 1.06 9.93
C GLU A 160 6.80 2.02 8.74
N THR A 161 7.78 2.94 8.68
CA THR A 161 7.77 4.03 7.70
C THR A 161 9.05 3.99 6.89
N SER A 162 9.01 3.36 5.74
CA SER A 162 10.12 3.32 4.78
C SER A 162 10.22 4.65 4.02
N CYS A 163 11.45 5.04 3.67
CA CYS A 163 11.72 6.21 2.82
C CYS A 163 11.14 7.53 3.36
N VAL A 164 11.03 7.69 4.68
CA VAL A 164 10.53 8.93 5.29
C VAL A 164 11.68 9.82 5.79
N THR A 165 11.51 11.12 5.62
CA THR A 165 12.34 12.11 6.29
C THR A 165 11.87 12.32 7.73
N LEU A 166 12.72 12.94 8.58
CA LEU A 166 12.33 13.32 9.93
C LEU A 166 11.08 14.22 9.95
N GLU A 167 10.93 15.09 8.96
CA GLU A 167 9.78 15.98 8.85
C GLU A 167 8.50 15.20 8.50
N GLU A 168 8.55 14.22 7.60
CA GLU A 168 7.40 13.36 7.31
C GLU A 168 7.05 12.47 8.51
N ALA A 169 8.03 11.87 9.19
CA ALA A 169 7.80 11.11 10.41
C ALA A 169 7.10 11.93 11.50
N LYS A 170 7.49 13.19 11.68
CA LYS A 170 6.79 14.12 12.60
C LYS A 170 5.34 14.34 12.22
N LYS A 171 5.01 14.47 10.94
CA LYS A 171 3.63 14.62 10.47
C LYS A 171 2.81 13.35 10.74
N ILE A 172 3.36 12.17 10.47
CA ILE A 172 2.70 10.88 10.71
C ILE A 172 2.39 10.71 12.21
N CYS A 173 3.33 11.06 13.10
CA CYS A 173 3.21 10.90 14.54
C CYS A 173 2.57 12.09 15.28
N ALA A 174 2.23 13.17 14.59
CA ALA A 174 1.79 14.41 15.25
C ALA A 174 0.49 14.22 16.05
N LYS A 175 0.54 14.51 17.34
CA LYS A 175 -0.62 14.46 18.27
C LYS A 175 -1.83 15.26 17.76
N ARG A 176 -1.59 16.38 17.07
CA ARG A 176 -2.64 17.24 16.50
C ARG A 176 -3.53 16.49 15.51
N TRP A 177 -2.97 15.51 14.82
CA TRP A 177 -3.66 14.76 13.78
C TRP A 177 -4.14 13.38 14.24
N LYS A 178 -3.71 12.93 15.44
CA LYS A 178 -4.09 11.64 16.04
C LYS A 178 -3.99 10.49 15.02
N ARG A 179 -2.86 10.36 14.34
CA ARG A 179 -2.68 9.37 13.27
C ARG A 179 -2.13 8.04 13.78
N VAL A 180 -0.88 8.04 14.17
CA VAL A 180 -0.18 6.88 14.75
C VAL A 180 0.50 7.34 16.03
N LYS A 181 0.55 6.52 17.07
CA LYS A 181 1.17 6.93 18.34
C LYS A 181 2.69 6.99 18.24
N HIS A 182 3.30 6.11 17.46
CA HIS A 182 4.77 6.04 17.25
C HIS A 182 5.08 5.64 15.82
N GLY A 183 6.12 6.24 15.23
CA GLY A 183 6.69 5.83 13.94
C GLY A 183 8.07 5.24 14.15
N ILE A 184 8.40 4.16 13.48
CA ILE A 184 9.76 3.58 13.42
C ILE A 184 10.25 3.80 11.99
N PRO A 185 11.28 4.66 11.75
CA PRO A 185 11.96 4.72 10.47
C PRO A 185 12.70 3.39 10.23
N VAL A 186 12.66 2.88 9.02
CA VAL A 186 13.43 1.72 8.56
C VAL A 186 14.42 2.18 7.51
#